data_a874f6e69276698621e9476582d89403
#
_entry.id   a874f6e69276698621e9476582d89403
#
_cell.length_a   1.000
_cell.length_b   1.000
_cell.length_c   1.000
_cell.angle_alpha   90.00
_cell.angle_beta   90.00
_cell.angle_gamma   90.00
#
_symmetry.space_group_name_H-M   'P 1'
#
loop_
_entity.id
_entity.type
_entity.pdbx_description
1 polymer ?
#
loop_
_entity_poly.entity_id
_entity_poly.type
_entity_poly.pdbx_seq_one_letter_code
_entity_poly.pdbx_strand_id
1 'polypeptide(L)'
;MDNRNIFSQIRYLANVYMQIPENRYAECAKRGILWILNAQEPNTGGFTGADVFAITFNDDVMADVLSFLNEVVQNRKLYAFVDEETCARAQNAYSRGIECILKTQIKVTLDDGSKILTAWCQQHSYENYAPVWAREFEPPSICSTESKNVVKFLMKIENPSPEIQNAIISACEFFDRPEIRIHGKKLVRKTRKAEVLNGRYYDYEQVLVDEPSAPDLWARFYALDSSFDVETGARKPVSGNYPSVLKPVWCDRGCKYVEDFNSLSVERRNGYGYTTSSMERLISTDFPAWKRKNGISR
;
A
#
# COMPACT_ATOMS: atom_id res chain seq x y z
N MET A 1 -7.85 -2.88 11.45
CA MET A 1 -8.71 -2.08 10.54
C MET A 1 -8.70 -2.77 9.19
N ASP A 2 -9.79 -2.68 8.43
CA ASP A 2 -9.85 -3.40 7.15
C ASP A 2 -10.93 -2.79 6.24
N ASN A 3 -10.64 -2.71 4.94
CA ASN A 3 -11.59 -2.42 3.85
C ASN A 3 -12.56 -1.25 4.11
N ARG A 4 -12.10 -0.17 4.75
CA ARG A 4 -12.90 1.04 5.04
C ARG A 4 -14.09 0.83 6.00
N ASN A 5 -14.11 -0.26 6.75
CA ASN A 5 -15.28 -0.67 7.54
C ASN A 5 -15.50 0.13 8.85
N ILE A 6 -14.67 1.12 9.17
CA ILE A 6 -14.77 1.89 10.42
C ILE A 6 -15.13 3.34 10.15
N PHE A 7 -14.31 4.03 9.36
CA PHE A 7 -14.50 5.47 9.16
C PHE A 7 -15.66 5.82 8.22
N SER A 8 -16.11 4.91 7.35
CA SER A 8 -17.32 5.12 6.55
C SER A 8 -18.58 5.23 7.42
N GLN A 9 -18.71 4.40 8.45
CA GLN A 9 -19.80 4.45 9.42
C GLN A 9 -19.73 5.73 10.26
N ILE A 10 -18.54 6.17 10.67
CA ILE A 10 -18.35 7.41 11.40
C ILE A 10 -18.77 8.61 10.56
N ARG A 11 -18.34 8.67 9.29
CA ARG A 11 -18.77 9.72 8.34
C ARG A 11 -20.29 9.73 8.15
N TYR A 12 -20.88 8.55 8.01
CA TYR A 12 -22.33 8.43 7.89
C TYR A 12 -23.05 9.04 9.12
N LEU A 13 -22.63 8.66 10.34
CA LEU A 13 -23.21 9.18 11.58
C LEU A 13 -23.00 10.70 11.73
N ALA A 14 -21.84 11.23 11.34
CA ALA A 14 -21.59 12.66 11.34
C ALA A 14 -22.51 13.41 10.37
N ASN A 15 -22.74 12.87 9.17
CA ASN A 15 -23.71 13.43 8.21
C ASN A 15 -25.16 13.36 8.72
N VAL A 16 -25.53 12.26 9.39
CA VAL A 16 -26.86 12.13 10.02
C VAL A 16 -27.02 13.18 11.12
N TYR A 17 -26.01 13.36 11.97
CA TYR A 17 -26.03 14.37 13.02
C TYR A 17 -26.20 15.80 12.47
N MET A 18 -25.59 16.12 11.35
CA MET A 18 -25.78 17.43 10.70
C MET A 18 -27.22 17.68 10.25
N GLN A 19 -27.97 16.64 9.90
CA GLN A 19 -29.36 16.75 9.45
C GLN A 19 -30.35 16.61 10.63
N ILE A 20 -30.04 15.74 11.57
CA ILE A 20 -30.83 15.37 12.73
C ILE A 20 -29.91 15.48 13.95
N PRO A 21 -29.86 16.65 14.63
CA PRO A 21 -28.87 16.93 15.68
C PRO A 21 -29.24 16.25 17.02
N GLU A 22 -29.40 14.94 16.99
CA GLU A 22 -29.57 14.12 18.18
C GLU A 22 -28.21 13.64 18.71
N ASN A 23 -27.94 13.89 20.01
CA ASN A 23 -26.67 13.59 20.66
C ASN A 23 -26.19 12.13 20.46
N ARG A 24 -27.10 11.17 20.36
CA ARG A 24 -26.77 9.77 20.16
C ARG A 24 -25.90 9.51 18.91
N TYR A 25 -26.11 10.27 17.81
CA TYR A 25 -25.32 10.15 16.59
C TYR A 25 -23.92 10.73 16.76
N ALA A 26 -23.83 11.90 17.37
CA ALA A 26 -22.57 12.55 17.70
C ALA A 26 -21.71 11.69 18.64
N GLU A 27 -22.31 11.18 19.71
CA GLU A 27 -21.63 10.32 20.69
C GLU A 27 -21.15 9.00 20.06
N CYS A 28 -21.94 8.40 19.17
CA CYS A 28 -21.56 7.19 18.48
C CYS A 28 -20.39 7.44 17.51
N ALA A 29 -20.44 8.53 16.73
CA ALA A 29 -19.36 8.95 15.86
C ALA A 29 -18.07 9.25 16.64
N LYS A 30 -18.17 9.98 17.75
CA LYS A 30 -17.05 10.31 18.64
C LYS A 30 -16.39 9.04 19.21
N ARG A 31 -17.17 8.05 19.68
CA ARG A 31 -16.61 6.77 20.13
C ARG A 31 -15.82 6.06 19.02
N GLY A 32 -16.31 6.12 17.77
CA GLY A 32 -15.59 5.58 16.62
C GLY A 32 -14.26 6.29 16.36
N ILE A 33 -14.25 7.63 16.43
CA ILE A 33 -13.00 8.43 16.31
C ILE A 33 -12.01 8.04 17.41
N LEU A 34 -12.46 8.00 18.67
CA LEU A 34 -11.62 7.64 19.81
C LEU A 34 -11.08 6.21 19.69
N TRP A 35 -11.88 5.29 19.15
CA TRP A 35 -11.40 3.92 18.88
C TRP A 35 -10.24 3.90 17.86
N ILE A 36 -10.36 4.67 16.77
CA ILE A 36 -9.28 4.81 15.78
C ILE A 36 -8.03 5.40 16.44
N LEU A 37 -8.16 6.47 17.22
CA LEU A 37 -7.06 7.12 17.92
C LEU A 37 -6.33 6.16 18.89
N ASN A 38 -7.10 5.33 19.59
CA ASN A 38 -6.55 4.35 20.53
C ASN A 38 -5.94 3.12 19.83
N ALA A 39 -6.29 2.88 18.57
CA ALA A 39 -5.74 1.77 17.77
C ALA A 39 -4.39 2.11 17.09
N GLN A 40 -3.95 3.38 17.15
CA GLN A 40 -2.63 3.75 16.65
C GLN A 40 -1.54 3.18 17.55
N GLU A 41 -0.57 2.49 16.97
CA GLU A 41 0.56 1.97 17.73
C GLU A 41 1.40 3.12 18.33
N PRO A 42 1.66 3.10 19.67
CA PRO A 42 2.20 4.26 20.37
C PRO A 42 3.64 4.62 20.04
N ASN A 43 4.48 3.69 19.58
CA ASN A 43 5.89 3.96 19.30
C ASN A 43 6.15 4.37 17.84
N THR A 44 5.45 3.76 16.91
CA THR A 44 5.68 3.96 15.46
C THR A 44 4.70 4.90 14.81
N GLY A 45 3.49 5.06 15.37
CA GLY A 45 2.41 5.79 14.73
C GLY A 45 1.67 5.01 13.63
N GLY A 46 1.97 3.73 13.47
CA GLY A 46 1.35 2.86 12.48
C GLY A 46 -0.04 2.35 12.88
N PHE A 47 -0.77 1.81 11.91
CA PHE A 47 -2.06 1.15 12.11
C PHE A 47 -2.02 -0.28 11.57
N THR A 48 -2.68 -1.20 12.29
CA THR A 48 -2.78 -2.62 11.95
C THR A 48 -4.00 -2.89 11.08
N GLY A 49 -3.82 -3.68 10.01
CA GLY A 49 -4.89 -4.29 9.24
C GLY A 49 -5.46 -5.55 9.90
N ALA A 50 -6.20 -6.37 9.14
CA ALA A 50 -6.84 -7.57 9.65
C ALA A 50 -5.94 -8.82 9.62
N ASP A 51 -5.06 -8.93 8.63
CA ASP A 51 -4.38 -10.20 8.31
C ASP A 51 -3.19 -10.50 9.24
N VAL A 52 -2.46 -9.46 9.68
CA VAL A 52 -1.25 -9.62 10.50
C VAL A 52 -1.04 -8.41 11.40
N PHE A 53 -0.46 -8.64 12.58
CA PHE A 53 -0.09 -7.56 13.51
C PHE A 53 1.17 -6.85 13.00
N ALA A 54 0.97 -5.86 12.13
CA ALA A 54 2.03 -5.08 11.49
C ALA A 54 1.50 -3.71 11.03
N ILE A 55 2.40 -2.77 10.76
CA ILE A 55 2.07 -1.52 10.05
C ILE A 55 1.55 -1.92 8.66
N THR A 56 0.29 -1.60 8.35
CA THR A 56 -0.40 -2.15 7.18
C THR A 56 -0.70 -1.08 6.14
N PHE A 57 -0.13 -1.25 4.95
CA PHE A 57 -0.44 -0.45 3.76
C PHE A 57 -1.45 -1.16 2.84
N ASN A 58 -1.55 -2.49 2.95
CA ASN A 58 -2.56 -3.26 2.21
C ASN A 58 -3.97 -2.73 2.50
N ASP A 59 -4.85 -2.80 1.48
CA ASP A 59 -6.23 -2.31 1.54
C ASP A 59 -6.35 -0.83 1.99
N ASP A 60 -5.30 -0.04 1.71
CA ASP A 60 -5.21 1.41 2.00
C ASP A 60 -5.29 1.77 3.49
N VAL A 61 -5.06 0.83 4.42
CA VAL A 61 -5.26 1.03 5.87
C VAL A 61 -4.61 2.32 6.36
N MET A 62 -3.29 2.47 6.16
CA MET A 62 -2.58 3.68 6.58
C MET A 62 -3.12 4.94 5.89
N ALA A 63 -3.22 4.93 4.56
CA ALA A 63 -3.61 6.10 3.76
C ALA A 63 -5.04 6.57 4.06
N ASP A 64 -5.97 5.63 4.18
CA ASP A 64 -7.39 5.95 4.40
C ASP A 64 -7.66 6.39 5.84
N VAL A 65 -7.02 5.75 6.84
CA VAL A 65 -7.14 6.17 8.24
C VAL A 65 -6.57 7.57 8.43
N LEU A 66 -5.38 7.84 7.89
CA LEU A 66 -4.78 9.17 7.98
C LEU A 66 -5.60 10.23 7.23
N SER A 67 -6.15 9.90 6.06
CA SER A 67 -7.07 10.79 5.35
C SER A 67 -8.31 11.10 6.17
N PHE A 68 -8.85 10.11 6.88
CA PHE A 68 -10.00 10.32 7.77
C PHE A 68 -9.65 11.18 8.98
N LEU A 69 -8.50 10.94 9.64
CA LEU A 69 -8.06 11.76 10.78
C LEU A 69 -7.83 13.22 10.36
N ASN A 70 -7.23 13.44 9.18
CA ASN A 70 -7.09 14.79 8.63
C ASN A 70 -8.46 15.44 8.34
N GLU A 71 -9.42 14.67 7.83
CA GLU A 71 -10.80 15.17 7.61
C GLU A 71 -11.46 15.59 8.92
N VAL A 72 -11.30 14.83 10.00
CA VAL A 72 -11.82 15.20 11.34
C VAL A 72 -11.24 16.54 11.80
N VAL A 73 -9.96 16.77 11.52
CA VAL A 73 -9.28 18.03 11.89
C VAL A 73 -9.73 19.20 11.01
N GLN A 74 -9.82 19.01 9.70
CA GLN A 74 -10.04 20.10 8.74
C GLN A 74 -11.52 20.43 8.54
N ASN A 75 -12.41 19.45 8.57
CA ASN A 75 -13.83 19.65 8.33
C ASN A 75 -14.61 19.90 9.64
N ARG A 76 -14.30 21.01 10.31
CA ARG A 76 -14.92 21.39 11.59
C ARG A 76 -16.46 21.56 11.51
N LYS A 77 -17.00 21.78 10.32
CA LYS A 77 -18.46 21.86 10.13
C LYS A 77 -19.10 20.47 10.27
N LEU A 78 -18.54 19.45 9.67
CA LEU A 78 -19.07 18.08 9.74
C LEU A 78 -18.83 17.45 11.11
N TYR A 79 -17.68 17.75 11.72
CA TYR A 79 -17.25 17.20 13.01
C TYR A 79 -17.35 18.23 14.16
N ALA A 80 -18.36 19.12 14.12
CA ALA A 80 -18.54 20.17 15.14
C ALA A 80 -18.77 19.62 16.57
N PHE A 81 -19.18 18.35 16.68
CA PHE A 81 -19.33 17.63 17.94
C PHE A 81 -18.02 17.11 18.54
N VAL A 82 -16.92 17.18 17.80
CA VAL A 82 -15.60 16.75 18.27
C VAL A 82 -14.96 17.89 19.04
N ASP A 83 -14.62 17.63 20.31
CA ASP A 83 -13.96 18.62 21.19
C ASP A 83 -12.50 18.89 20.75
N GLU A 84 -11.93 19.98 21.24
CA GLU A 84 -10.59 20.43 20.89
C GLU A 84 -9.50 19.42 21.31
N GLU A 85 -9.66 18.72 22.43
CA GLU A 85 -8.72 17.69 22.88
C GLU A 85 -8.69 16.53 21.90
N THR A 86 -9.85 16.00 21.51
CA THR A 86 -9.96 14.91 20.52
C THR A 86 -9.43 15.35 19.15
N CYS A 87 -9.68 16.61 18.75
CA CYS A 87 -9.16 17.18 17.53
C CYS A 87 -7.62 17.27 17.54
N ALA A 88 -7.03 17.74 18.65
CA ALA A 88 -5.58 17.80 18.82
C ALA A 88 -4.94 16.39 18.81
N ARG A 89 -5.59 15.40 19.42
CA ARG A 89 -5.18 13.99 19.33
C ARG A 89 -5.21 13.47 17.89
N ALA A 90 -6.25 13.83 17.13
CA ALA A 90 -6.37 13.43 15.72
C ALA A 90 -5.25 14.06 14.86
N GLN A 91 -4.93 15.34 15.08
CA GLN A 91 -3.82 16.01 14.42
C GLN A 91 -2.47 15.36 14.75
N ASN A 92 -2.23 15.05 16.02
CA ASN A 92 -1.02 14.36 16.45
C ASN A 92 -0.91 12.96 15.82
N ALA A 93 -2.00 12.19 15.84
CA ALA A 93 -2.05 10.87 15.25
C ALA A 93 -1.80 10.90 13.71
N TYR A 94 -2.34 11.90 13.02
CA TYR A 94 -2.07 12.15 11.61
C TYR A 94 -0.57 12.42 11.34
N SER A 95 0.04 13.33 12.09
CA SER A 95 1.45 13.67 11.94
C SER A 95 2.37 12.47 12.19
N ARG A 96 2.12 11.71 13.24
CA ARG A 96 2.86 10.48 13.56
C ARG A 96 2.70 9.40 12.49
N GLY A 97 1.50 9.27 11.93
CA GLY A 97 1.27 8.35 10.81
C GLY A 97 2.04 8.72 9.55
N ILE A 98 2.20 10.02 9.23
CA ILE A 98 3.06 10.48 8.14
C ILE A 98 4.53 10.13 8.43
N GLU A 99 5.02 10.38 9.64
CA GLU A 99 6.39 9.99 10.03
C GLU A 99 6.60 8.47 9.89
N CYS A 100 5.61 7.67 10.27
CA CYS A 100 5.63 6.22 10.08
C CYS A 100 5.76 5.85 8.60
N ILE A 101 4.99 6.47 7.71
CA ILE A 101 5.10 6.29 6.25
C ILE A 101 6.52 6.59 5.78
N LEU A 102 7.10 7.71 6.19
CA LEU A 102 8.46 8.09 5.78
C LEU A 102 9.52 7.12 6.29
N LYS A 103 9.39 6.62 7.54
CA LYS A 103 10.32 5.65 8.14
C LYS A 103 10.24 4.26 7.52
N THR A 104 9.06 3.86 7.04
CA THR A 104 8.85 2.55 6.39
C THR A 104 9.26 2.53 4.92
N GLN A 105 9.59 3.68 4.31
CA GLN A 105 10.03 3.70 2.91
C GLN A 105 11.36 2.96 2.74
N ILE A 106 11.38 1.99 1.83
CA ILE A 106 12.47 1.02 1.67
C ILE A 106 13.67 1.67 0.97
N LYS A 107 14.86 1.46 1.53
CA LYS A 107 16.14 1.82 0.91
C LYS A 107 16.81 0.55 0.39
N VAL A 108 17.28 0.59 -0.86
CA VAL A 108 18.04 -0.52 -1.46
C VAL A 108 19.44 -0.07 -1.81
N THR A 109 20.38 -1.02 -1.78
CA THR A 109 21.74 -0.81 -2.27
C THR A 109 21.83 -1.40 -3.67
N LEU A 110 22.20 -0.60 -4.65
CA LEU A 110 22.41 -1.03 -6.03
C LEU A 110 23.75 -1.76 -6.19
N ASP A 111 23.97 -2.40 -7.33
CA ASP A 111 25.18 -3.19 -7.61
C ASP A 111 26.46 -2.33 -7.62
N ASP A 112 26.35 -1.04 -7.92
CA ASP A 112 27.43 -0.07 -7.83
C ASP A 112 27.72 0.45 -6.41
N GLY A 113 26.99 -0.06 -5.40
CA GLY A 113 27.09 0.32 -4.00
C GLY A 113 26.31 1.58 -3.64
N SER A 114 25.70 2.28 -4.59
CA SER A 114 24.83 3.42 -4.32
C SER A 114 23.56 3.00 -3.58
N LYS A 115 23.00 3.90 -2.77
CA LYS A 115 21.76 3.67 -2.04
C LYS A 115 20.65 4.55 -2.60
N ILE A 116 19.54 3.93 -2.96
CA ILE A 116 18.35 4.66 -3.41
C ILE A 116 17.19 4.44 -2.44
N LEU A 117 16.39 5.48 -2.27
CA LEU A 117 15.08 5.36 -1.65
C LEU A 117 14.10 4.85 -2.71
N THR A 118 13.25 3.89 -2.34
CA THR A 118 12.31 3.29 -3.28
C THR A 118 10.86 3.53 -2.85
N ALA A 119 10.14 2.50 -2.46
CA ALA A 119 8.73 2.59 -2.14
C ALA A 119 8.39 1.71 -0.90
N TRP A 120 7.20 1.16 -0.79
CA TRP A 120 6.73 0.48 0.41
C TRP A 120 6.36 -0.96 0.16
N CYS A 121 6.43 -1.79 1.22
CA CYS A 121 5.83 -3.12 1.29
C CYS A 121 4.35 -3.02 1.66
N GLN A 122 3.63 -4.13 1.56
CA GLN A 122 2.26 -4.24 2.06
C GLN A 122 2.18 -4.11 3.58
N GLN A 123 3.14 -4.70 4.29
CA GLN A 123 3.24 -4.67 5.74
C GLN A 123 4.67 -4.43 6.19
N HIS A 124 4.81 -3.74 7.33
CA HIS A 124 6.09 -3.44 7.96
C HIS A 124 6.05 -3.75 9.45
N SER A 125 7.18 -4.16 10.01
CA SER A 125 7.35 -4.43 11.44
C SER A 125 7.19 -3.18 12.28
N TYR A 126 6.56 -3.32 13.43
CA TYR A 126 6.52 -2.29 14.47
C TYR A 126 7.85 -2.12 15.22
N GLU A 127 8.74 -3.12 15.17
CA GLU A 127 10.00 -3.07 15.89
C GLU A 127 11.07 -2.24 15.15
N ASN A 128 11.14 -2.37 13.84
CA ASN A 128 12.26 -1.83 13.05
C ASN A 128 11.86 -1.25 11.68
N TYR A 129 10.58 -1.14 11.39
CA TYR A 129 10.02 -0.68 10.11
C TYR A 129 10.38 -1.54 8.89
N ALA A 130 11.00 -2.71 9.08
CA ALA A 130 11.36 -3.59 7.98
C ALA A 130 10.11 -4.22 7.33
N PRO A 131 10.14 -4.51 6.01
CA PRO A 131 9.12 -5.31 5.36
C PRO A 131 8.93 -6.67 6.03
N VAL A 132 7.68 -7.11 6.18
CA VAL A 132 7.35 -8.40 6.78
C VAL A 132 6.38 -9.20 5.91
N TRP A 133 6.31 -10.51 6.17
CA TRP A 133 5.29 -11.37 5.62
C TRP A 133 3.89 -10.99 6.12
N ALA A 134 2.92 -11.01 5.21
CA ALA A 134 1.52 -11.06 5.57
C ALA A 134 0.96 -12.46 5.34
N ARG A 135 0.06 -12.63 4.35
CA ARG A 135 -0.40 -13.97 3.99
C ARG A 135 0.71 -14.78 3.30
N GLU A 136 0.55 -16.09 3.23
CA GLU A 136 1.57 -17.01 2.70
C GLU A 136 1.98 -16.78 1.22
N PHE A 137 1.30 -15.91 0.51
CA PHE A 137 1.59 -15.49 -0.86
C PHE A 137 1.94 -13.99 -0.97
N GLU A 138 2.15 -13.31 0.15
CA GLU A 138 2.48 -11.89 0.26
C GLU A 138 3.84 -11.70 0.94
N PRO A 139 4.92 -11.79 0.16
CA PRO A 139 6.28 -11.73 0.70
C PRO A 139 6.70 -10.29 1.05
N PRO A 140 7.70 -10.13 1.95
CA PRO A 140 8.45 -8.90 2.08
C PRO A 140 9.01 -8.48 0.73
N SER A 141 8.62 -7.28 0.26
CA SER A 141 8.89 -6.84 -1.11
C SER A 141 8.64 -5.33 -1.25
N ILE A 142 9.04 -4.74 -2.37
CA ILE A 142 8.51 -3.42 -2.76
C ILE A 142 7.21 -3.68 -3.52
N CYS A 143 6.11 -3.07 -3.08
CA CYS A 143 4.78 -3.31 -3.63
C CYS A 143 4.29 -2.14 -4.48
N SER A 144 3.97 -2.38 -5.75
CA SER A 144 3.54 -1.30 -6.66
C SER A 144 2.17 -0.72 -6.29
N THR A 145 1.19 -1.56 -6.05
CA THR A 145 -0.21 -1.11 -5.82
C THR A 145 -0.34 -0.31 -4.55
N GLU A 146 0.22 -0.79 -3.46
CA GLU A 146 0.21 -0.15 -2.15
C GLU A 146 1.01 1.15 -2.18
N SER A 147 2.20 1.12 -2.79
CA SER A 147 3.04 2.33 -2.95
C SER A 147 2.36 3.41 -3.77
N LYS A 148 1.66 3.05 -4.85
CA LYS A 148 0.87 4.00 -5.63
C LYS A 148 -0.15 4.73 -4.74
N ASN A 149 -0.85 4.01 -3.87
CA ASN A 149 -1.88 4.58 -3.02
C ASN A 149 -1.26 5.47 -1.92
N VAL A 150 -0.13 5.06 -1.35
CA VAL A 150 0.66 5.91 -0.43
C VAL A 150 1.13 7.19 -1.11
N VAL A 151 1.71 7.10 -2.31
CA VAL A 151 2.14 8.28 -3.08
C VAL A 151 0.97 9.21 -3.35
N LYS A 152 -0.19 8.68 -3.77
CA LYS A 152 -1.40 9.48 -3.99
C LYS A 152 -1.94 10.14 -2.72
N PHE A 153 -1.80 9.49 -1.59
CA PHE A 153 -2.12 10.09 -0.29
C PHE A 153 -1.17 11.26 0.01
N LEU A 154 0.14 11.03 -0.08
CA LEU A 154 1.15 12.06 0.19
C LEU A 154 1.03 13.26 -0.77
N MET A 155 0.69 13.04 -2.05
CA MET A 155 0.47 14.12 -3.03
C MET A 155 -0.71 15.04 -2.69
N LYS A 156 -1.63 14.64 -1.82
CA LYS A 156 -2.76 15.46 -1.37
C LYS A 156 -2.38 16.43 -0.24
N ILE A 157 -1.22 16.22 0.39
CA ILE A 157 -0.75 17.08 1.47
C ILE A 157 -0.40 18.44 0.88
N GLU A 158 -1.00 19.49 1.44
CA GLU A 158 -0.71 20.87 1.06
C GLU A 158 0.62 21.31 1.67
N ASN A 159 1.44 22.02 0.89
CA ASN A 159 2.78 22.47 1.28
C ASN A 159 3.62 21.31 1.88
N PRO A 160 3.85 20.22 1.13
CA PRO A 160 4.56 19.05 1.64
C PRO A 160 6.00 19.43 2.02
N SER A 161 6.46 18.88 3.16
CA SER A 161 7.86 19.08 3.59
C SER A 161 8.86 18.50 2.58
N PRO A 162 10.14 18.88 2.63
CA PRO A 162 11.18 18.30 1.76
C PRO A 162 11.26 16.77 1.85
N GLU A 163 11.03 16.20 3.04
CA GLU A 163 11.04 14.75 3.26
C GLU A 163 9.86 14.08 2.53
N ILE A 164 8.67 14.67 2.61
CA ILE A 164 7.48 14.17 1.88
C ILE A 164 7.69 14.30 0.37
N GLN A 165 8.24 15.43 -0.08
CA GLN A 165 8.57 15.64 -1.50
C GLN A 165 9.56 14.58 -1.99
N ASN A 166 10.64 14.34 -1.24
CA ASN A 166 11.63 13.33 -1.57
C ASN A 166 11.05 11.94 -1.59
N ALA A 167 10.16 11.60 -0.66
CA ALA A 167 9.49 10.31 -0.62
C ALA A 167 8.63 10.05 -1.86
N ILE A 168 7.86 11.05 -2.30
CA ILE A 168 7.05 10.99 -3.53
C ILE A 168 7.94 10.84 -4.77
N ILE A 169 8.96 11.70 -4.89
CA ILE A 169 9.88 11.71 -6.03
C ILE A 169 10.58 10.37 -6.17
N SER A 170 11.21 9.89 -5.09
CA SER A 170 11.96 8.63 -5.10
C SER A 170 11.09 7.43 -5.46
N ALA A 171 9.84 7.37 -4.97
CA ALA A 171 8.94 6.28 -5.30
C ALA A 171 8.49 6.33 -6.77
N CYS A 172 8.18 7.51 -7.30
CA CYS A 172 7.80 7.67 -8.71
C CYS A 172 8.97 7.34 -9.63
N GLU A 173 10.17 7.85 -9.34
CA GLU A 173 11.40 7.57 -10.11
C GLU A 173 11.78 6.10 -10.06
N PHE A 174 11.59 5.43 -8.92
CA PHE A 174 11.81 3.98 -8.82
C PHE A 174 10.92 3.22 -9.79
N PHE A 175 9.60 3.48 -9.80
CA PHE A 175 8.67 2.78 -10.71
C PHE A 175 8.77 3.23 -12.18
N ASP A 176 9.40 4.36 -12.46
CA ASP A 176 9.65 4.84 -13.83
C ASP A 176 10.85 4.15 -14.51
N ARG A 177 11.69 3.47 -13.74
CA ARG A 177 12.89 2.79 -14.26
C ARG A 177 12.49 1.68 -15.24
N PRO A 178 13.17 1.60 -16.42
CA PRO A 178 12.85 0.58 -17.43
C PRO A 178 12.90 -0.85 -16.88
N GLU A 179 13.89 -1.18 -16.05
CA GLU A 179 14.09 -2.51 -15.47
C GLU A 179 12.99 -2.93 -14.47
N ILE A 180 12.19 -1.99 -13.98
CA ILE A 180 11.06 -2.24 -13.08
C ILE A 180 9.77 -2.53 -13.86
N ARG A 181 9.70 -2.11 -15.12
CA ARG A 181 8.55 -2.32 -15.99
C ARG A 181 8.55 -3.72 -16.61
N ILE A 182 7.38 -4.27 -16.83
CA ILE A 182 7.16 -5.50 -17.58
C ILE A 182 6.74 -5.11 -18.98
N HIS A 183 7.71 -5.08 -19.89
CA HIS A 183 7.50 -4.69 -21.29
C HIS A 183 7.00 -5.86 -22.14
N GLY A 184 6.22 -5.56 -23.18
CA GLY A 184 5.85 -6.53 -24.23
C GLY A 184 5.03 -7.71 -23.72
N LYS A 185 4.33 -7.56 -22.60
CA LYS A 185 3.47 -8.59 -22.02
C LYS A 185 2.06 -8.07 -21.82
N LYS A 186 1.08 -8.95 -22.01
CA LYS A 186 -0.34 -8.66 -21.81
C LYS A 186 -0.99 -9.72 -20.95
N LEU A 187 -1.76 -9.31 -19.95
CA LEU A 187 -2.58 -10.21 -19.15
C LEU A 187 -3.87 -10.51 -19.92
N VAL A 188 -4.12 -11.77 -20.24
CA VAL A 188 -5.32 -12.22 -20.96
C VAL A 188 -6.04 -13.34 -20.22
N ARG A 189 -7.34 -13.48 -20.46
CA ARG A 189 -8.14 -14.61 -20.00
C ARG A 189 -8.19 -15.67 -21.10
N LYS A 190 -7.86 -16.91 -20.73
CA LYS A 190 -8.04 -18.09 -21.61
C LYS A 190 -9.07 -19.02 -20.99
N THR A 191 -9.97 -19.57 -21.81
CA THR A 191 -10.92 -20.59 -21.38
C THR A 191 -10.17 -21.86 -20.98
N ARG A 192 -10.61 -22.53 -19.94
CA ARG A 192 -10.09 -23.81 -19.48
C ARG A 192 -11.24 -24.74 -19.09
N LYS A 193 -10.94 -26.02 -18.87
CA LYS A 193 -11.91 -26.95 -18.27
C LYS A 193 -12.30 -26.42 -16.87
N ALA A 194 -13.59 -26.35 -16.65
CA ALA A 194 -14.14 -25.86 -15.39
C ALA A 194 -13.70 -26.72 -14.19
N GLU A 195 -13.33 -26.06 -13.10
CA GLU A 195 -12.86 -26.69 -11.87
C GLU A 195 -13.21 -25.82 -10.65
N VAL A 196 -13.44 -26.48 -9.51
CA VAL A 196 -13.61 -25.77 -8.23
C VAL A 196 -12.31 -25.87 -7.43
N LEU A 197 -11.68 -24.71 -7.16
CA LEU A 197 -10.45 -24.58 -6.38
C LEU A 197 -10.73 -23.71 -5.16
N ASN A 198 -10.44 -24.22 -3.98
CA ASN A 198 -10.69 -23.51 -2.70
C ASN A 198 -12.10 -22.90 -2.60
N GLY A 199 -13.13 -23.67 -3.00
CA GLY A 199 -14.53 -23.25 -2.95
C GLY A 199 -14.95 -22.22 -4.00
N ARG A 200 -14.07 -21.86 -4.95
CA ARG A 200 -14.39 -20.97 -6.07
C ARG A 200 -14.37 -21.71 -7.40
N TYR A 201 -15.34 -21.39 -8.24
CA TYR A 201 -15.46 -21.94 -9.59
C TYR A 201 -14.62 -21.17 -10.59
N TYR A 202 -13.83 -21.87 -11.40
CA TYR A 202 -13.00 -21.31 -12.46
C TYR A 202 -13.20 -22.08 -13.77
N ASP A 203 -13.65 -21.41 -14.82
CA ASP A 203 -13.73 -21.88 -16.20
C ASP A 203 -12.78 -21.12 -17.13
N TYR A 204 -11.95 -20.25 -16.54
CA TYR A 204 -10.90 -19.52 -17.22
C TYR A 204 -9.62 -19.48 -16.37
N GLU A 205 -8.55 -19.07 -17.00
CA GLU A 205 -7.28 -18.72 -16.34
C GLU A 205 -6.72 -17.43 -16.89
N GLN A 206 -6.09 -16.65 -16.03
CA GLN A 206 -5.31 -15.49 -16.44
C GLN A 206 -3.88 -15.94 -16.77
N VAL A 207 -3.36 -15.48 -17.89
CA VAL A 207 -1.99 -15.76 -18.34
C VAL A 207 -1.36 -14.49 -18.88
N LEU A 208 -0.03 -14.35 -18.69
CA LEU A 208 0.77 -13.36 -19.38
C LEU A 208 1.22 -13.95 -20.73
N VAL A 209 0.93 -13.23 -21.80
CA VAL A 209 1.33 -13.59 -23.17
C VAL A 209 2.24 -12.51 -23.73
N ASP A 210 3.08 -12.89 -24.70
CA ASP A 210 3.89 -11.94 -25.47
C ASP A 210 3.00 -11.08 -26.35
N GLU A 211 3.10 -9.77 -26.21
CA GLU A 211 2.40 -8.76 -27.00
C GLU A 211 3.26 -7.49 -27.02
N PRO A 212 4.21 -7.39 -27.96
CA PRO A 212 5.19 -6.29 -27.98
C PRO A 212 4.59 -4.88 -28.02
N SER A 213 3.36 -4.74 -28.51
CA SER A 213 2.64 -3.46 -28.59
C SER A 213 1.80 -3.16 -27.35
N ALA A 214 1.74 -4.06 -26.36
CA ALA A 214 0.97 -3.85 -25.17
C ALA A 214 1.56 -2.74 -24.28
N PRO A 215 0.72 -1.96 -23.60
CA PRO A 215 1.19 -1.04 -22.56
C PRO A 215 1.96 -1.79 -21.47
N ASP A 216 2.93 -1.09 -20.88
CA ASP A 216 3.72 -1.62 -19.77
C ASP A 216 2.84 -2.05 -18.60
N LEU A 217 3.28 -3.11 -17.94
CA LEU A 217 2.75 -3.57 -16.67
C LEU A 217 3.81 -3.43 -15.57
N TRP A 218 3.36 -3.44 -14.34
CA TRP A 218 4.20 -3.55 -13.14
C TRP A 218 3.80 -4.77 -12.36
N ALA A 219 4.80 -5.48 -11.82
CA ALA A 219 4.53 -6.53 -10.85
C ALA A 219 4.00 -5.91 -9.55
N ARG A 220 3.14 -6.63 -8.84
CA ARG A 220 2.74 -6.21 -7.50
C ARG A 220 3.92 -6.22 -6.55
N PHE A 221 4.78 -7.24 -6.63
CA PHE A 221 5.91 -7.46 -5.75
C PHE A 221 7.24 -7.45 -6.50
N TYR A 222 8.22 -6.73 -5.95
CA TYR A 222 9.62 -6.73 -6.40
C TYR A 222 10.50 -7.24 -5.27
N ALA A 223 11.37 -8.20 -5.59
CA ALA A 223 12.22 -8.87 -4.62
C ALA A 223 13.12 -7.88 -3.88
N LEU A 224 13.10 -7.98 -2.57
CA LEU A 224 14.17 -7.58 -1.68
C LEU A 224 15.01 -8.80 -1.42
N ASP A 225 16.30 -8.64 -1.08
CA ASP A 225 17.21 -9.75 -0.85
C ASP A 225 16.53 -10.94 -0.17
N SER A 226 16.88 -12.13 -0.61
CA SER A 226 16.29 -13.43 -0.31
C SER A 226 15.53 -13.50 1.04
N SER A 227 14.27 -13.06 1.05
CA SER A 227 13.35 -13.31 2.15
C SER A 227 13.01 -14.80 2.29
N PHE A 228 13.60 -15.64 1.43
CA PHE A 228 13.39 -17.07 1.36
C PHE A 228 14.69 -17.83 1.19
N ASP A 229 14.70 -18.99 1.77
CA ASP A 229 15.53 -20.09 1.35
C ASP A 229 14.85 -20.76 0.14
N VAL A 230 15.49 -20.69 -1.02
CA VAL A 230 14.94 -21.24 -2.26
C VAL A 230 14.83 -22.77 -2.21
N GLU A 231 15.69 -23.44 -1.43
CA GLU A 231 15.72 -24.90 -1.31
C GLU A 231 14.68 -25.41 -0.31
N THR A 232 14.51 -24.69 0.81
CA THR A 232 13.65 -25.14 1.91
C THR A 232 12.29 -24.44 1.95
N GLY A 233 12.12 -23.32 1.20
CA GLY A 233 10.95 -22.46 1.30
C GLY A 233 10.82 -21.75 2.66
N ALA A 234 11.84 -21.84 3.52
CA ALA A 234 11.79 -21.24 4.84
C ALA A 234 11.81 -19.72 4.77
N ARG A 235 10.95 -19.07 5.57
CA ARG A 235 10.92 -17.62 5.74
C ARG A 235 12.20 -17.15 6.40
N LYS A 236 12.97 -16.32 5.70
CA LYS A 236 14.14 -15.67 6.29
C LYS A 236 13.77 -14.30 6.84
N PRO A 237 14.37 -13.87 7.96
CA PRO A 237 14.24 -12.48 8.39
C PRO A 237 14.80 -11.56 7.32
N VAL A 238 14.06 -10.51 6.98
CA VAL A 238 14.54 -9.49 6.06
C VAL A 238 15.54 -8.63 6.83
N SER A 239 16.82 -8.73 6.47
CA SER A 239 17.85 -7.86 7.05
C SER A 239 17.72 -6.44 6.49
N GLY A 240 18.08 -5.42 7.26
CA GLY A 240 17.97 -4.01 6.84
C GLY A 240 18.91 -3.58 5.71
N ASN A 241 19.63 -4.50 5.09
CA ASN A 241 20.43 -4.28 3.90
C ASN A 241 19.79 -5.06 2.74
N TYR A 242 19.18 -4.32 1.82
CA TYR A 242 18.48 -4.89 0.66
C TYR A 242 19.34 -4.71 -0.59
N PRO A 243 20.13 -5.71 -1.00
CA PRO A 243 20.78 -5.69 -2.30
C PRO A 243 19.75 -5.77 -3.43
N SER A 244 20.11 -5.22 -4.58
CA SER A 244 19.24 -4.93 -5.71
C SER A 244 18.84 -6.16 -6.50
N VAL A 245 18.01 -7.03 -5.98
CA VAL A 245 17.41 -8.07 -6.82
C VAL A 245 16.16 -7.59 -7.56
N LEU A 246 15.62 -6.47 -7.29
CA LEU A 246 14.47 -5.71 -7.86
C LEU A 246 13.67 -6.40 -9.02
N LYS A 247 13.67 -7.73 -9.05
CA LYS A 247 12.94 -8.53 -10.03
C LYS A 247 11.49 -8.75 -9.57
N PRO A 248 10.54 -8.89 -10.48
CA PRO A 248 9.20 -9.36 -10.16
C PRO A 248 9.24 -10.64 -9.33
N VAL A 249 8.43 -10.69 -8.28
CA VAL A 249 8.27 -11.88 -7.43
C VAL A 249 6.88 -12.45 -7.63
N TRP A 250 6.84 -13.73 -7.93
CA TRP A 250 5.61 -14.51 -8.04
C TRP A 250 5.58 -15.52 -6.91
N CYS A 251 4.68 -15.32 -5.95
CA CYS A 251 4.58 -16.17 -4.77
C CYS A 251 3.20 -16.83 -4.69
N ASP A 252 3.19 -18.15 -4.68
CA ASP A 252 1.97 -18.94 -4.53
C ASP A 252 1.69 -19.29 -3.06
N ARG A 253 0.60 -19.98 -2.78
CA ARG A 253 0.28 -20.49 -1.44
C ARG A 253 1.42 -21.35 -0.89
N GLY A 254 1.52 -21.39 0.45
CA GLY A 254 2.58 -22.09 1.15
C GLY A 254 3.95 -21.41 1.02
N CYS A 255 3.97 -20.09 0.77
CA CYS A 255 5.21 -19.33 0.58
C CYS A 255 6.07 -19.84 -0.58
N LYS A 256 5.44 -20.40 -1.61
CA LYS A 256 6.12 -21.00 -2.75
C LYS A 256 6.41 -19.96 -3.82
N TYR A 257 7.69 -19.67 -4.04
CA TYR A 257 8.12 -18.89 -5.19
C TYR A 257 8.04 -19.69 -6.48
N VAL A 258 7.67 -19.03 -7.55
CA VAL A 258 7.67 -19.56 -8.91
C VAL A 258 8.43 -18.62 -9.84
N GLU A 259 9.00 -19.18 -10.93
CA GLU A 259 9.90 -18.45 -11.83
C GLU A 259 9.19 -17.36 -12.62
N ASP A 260 7.94 -17.60 -13.00
CA ASP A 260 7.15 -16.67 -13.78
C ASP A 260 5.67 -16.67 -13.35
N PHE A 261 4.92 -15.66 -13.83
CA PHE A 261 3.49 -15.52 -13.55
C PHE A 261 2.66 -16.75 -13.96
N ASN A 262 2.97 -17.36 -15.11
CA ASN A 262 2.18 -18.48 -15.63
C ASN A 262 2.39 -19.77 -14.84
N SER A 263 3.45 -19.84 -14.04
CA SER A 263 3.75 -20.95 -13.12
C SER A 263 2.98 -20.87 -11.79
N LEU A 264 2.32 -19.74 -11.48
CA LEU A 264 1.40 -19.64 -10.35
C LEU A 264 0.20 -20.57 -10.53
N SER A 265 -0.38 -21.04 -9.43
CA SER A 265 -1.64 -21.77 -9.48
C SER A 265 -2.76 -20.94 -10.11
N VAL A 266 -3.70 -21.61 -10.75
CA VAL A 266 -4.87 -20.95 -11.39
C VAL A 266 -5.66 -20.13 -10.38
N GLU A 267 -5.82 -20.63 -9.17
CA GLU A 267 -6.50 -19.94 -8.08
C GLU A 267 -5.82 -18.61 -7.78
N ARG A 268 -4.49 -18.58 -7.72
CA ARG A 268 -3.74 -17.34 -7.45
C ARG A 268 -3.76 -16.39 -8.64
N ARG A 269 -3.51 -16.88 -9.86
CA ARG A 269 -3.57 -16.05 -11.07
C ARG A 269 -4.90 -15.36 -11.26
N ASN A 270 -6.00 -16.04 -10.94
CA ASN A 270 -7.35 -15.50 -11.11
C ASN A 270 -7.85 -14.68 -9.91
N GLY A 271 -7.43 -15.04 -8.71
CA GLY A 271 -7.99 -14.51 -7.46
C GLY A 271 -7.15 -13.41 -6.81
N TYR A 272 -6.00 -13.06 -7.38
CA TYR A 272 -5.11 -12.06 -6.80
C TYR A 272 -4.46 -11.19 -7.88
N GLY A 273 -4.32 -9.89 -7.60
CA GLY A 273 -3.76 -8.93 -8.55
C GLY A 273 -2.23 -8.86 -8.49
N TYR A 274 -1.55 -9.77 -9.17
CA TYR A 274 -0.09 -9.78 -9.22
C TYR A 274 0.53 -8.78 -10.19
N THR A 275 -0.25 -8.22 -11.11
CA THR A 275 0.20 -7.20 -12.07
C THR A 275 -0.76 -6.03 -12.12
N THR A 276 -0.26 -4.87 -12.48
CA THR A 276 -1.08 -3.65 -12.65
C THR A 276 -0.55 -2.79 -13.79
N SER A 277 -1.44 -2.15 -14.52
CA SER A 277 -1.13 -1.05 -15.45
C SER A 277 -1.36 0.33 -14.85
N SER A 278 -1.88 0.39 -13.61
CA SER A 278 -2.31 1.66 -13.01
C SER A 278 -1.16 2.58 -12.56
N MET A 279 0.08 2.07 -12.58
CA MET A 279 1.29 2.87 -12.34
C MET A 279 1.56 3.86 -13.47
N GLU A 280 1.20 3.52 -14.71
CA GLU A 280 1.38 4.39 -15.86
C GLU A 280 0.78 5.79 -15.63
N ARG A 281 -0.47 5.86 -15.19
CA ARG A 281 -1.12 7.13 -14.88
C ARG A 281 -0.42 7.91 -13.76
N LEU A 282 0.04 7.21 -12.73
CA LEU A 282 0.77 7.86 -11.64
C LEU A 282 2.03 8.54 -12.17
N ILE A 283 2.81 7.83 -12.99
CA ILE A 283 4.12 8.27 -13.48
C ILE A 283 3.98 9.32 -14.58
N SER A 284 3.13 9.06 -15.58
CA SER A 284 3.02 9.91 -16.77
C SER A 284 2.11 11.14 -16.61
N THR A 285 1.20 11.11 -15.65
CA THR A 285 0.18 12.16 -15.49
C THR A 285 0.17 12.80 -14.12
N ASP A 286 -0.07 11.99 -13.05
CA ASP A 286 -0.32 12.51 -11.70
C ASP A 286 0.97 13.13 -11.11
N PHE A 287 2.11 12.48 -11.24
CA PHE A 287 3.40 12.95 -10.73
C PHE A 287 3.92 14.22 -11.42
N PRO A 288 3.95 14.32 -12.76
CA PRO A 288 4.30 15.58 -13.43
C PRO A 288 3.38 16.75 -13.07
N ALA A 289 2.07 16.48 -12.92
CA ALA A 289 1.13 17.51 -12.49
C ALA A 289 1.40 17.97 -11.06
N TRP A 290 1.70 17.05 -10.15
CA TRP A 290 2.05 17.35 -8.76
C TRP A 290 3.36 18.14 -8.67
N LYS A 291 4.41 17.80 -9.44
CA LYS A 291 5.66 18.57 -9.50
C LYS A 291 5.40 20.02 -9.92
N ARG A 292 4.65 20.23 -10.99
CA ARG A 292 4.29 21.60 -11.45
C ARG A 292 3.54 22.39 -10.38
N LYS A 293 2.55 21.76 -9.72
CA LYS A 293 1.78 22.41 -8.64
C LYS A 293 2.66 22.89 -7.49
N ASN A 294 3.72 22.15 -7.16
CA ASN A 294 4.61 22.43 -6.02
C ASN A 294 5.90 23.17 -6.43
N GLY A 295 6.03 23.64 -7.67
CA GLY A 295 7.20 24.37 -8.14
C GLY A 295 8.49 23.55 -8.15
N ILE A 296 8.39 22.23 -8.24
CA ILE A 296 9.52 21.30 -8.25
C ILE A 296 10.03 21.21 -9.69
N SER A 297 11.12 21.90 -9.95
CA SER A 297 11.91 21.75 -11.17
C SER A 297 12.67 20.43 -11.13
N ARG A 298 13.06 19.91 -12.29
CA ARG A 298 13.80 18.63 -12.43
C ARG A 298 14.99 18.52 -11.51
#